data_d297f5cf04939c86617e8713c9e860a0
#
_entry.id   d297f5cf04939c86617e8713c9e860a0
#
_cell.length_a   1.000
_cell.length_b   1.000
_cell.length_c   1.000
_cell.angle_alpha   90.00
_cell.angle_beta   90.00
_cell.angle_gamma   90.00
#
_symmetry.space_group_name_H-M   'P 1'
#
loop_
_entity.id
_entity.type
_entity.pdbx_description
1 polymer ?
#
loop_
_entity_poly.entity_id
_entity_poly.type
_entity_poly.pdbx_seq_one_letter_code
_entity_poly.pdbx_strand_id
1 'polypeptide(L)'
;MTDLCEKYILLFISKHYGIAKNRETIYHRKHTVSPEIIIFYKGNMLMEFQTKLLHGKAVDNYANGSTVPPVSLANAFAYESSEQLEKVFQNRAPGFAYTRIANPTVDAFERRVNELEGGIGGVACSSGMSAVTLSLLNILQAGDEVIAGSALFGGTLDLLHDLEAFGIKVYFIPRVEKALIEPLLTDKTRAVFGEIVGNPALNVMDVRQTADFLHGKGVPLIVDSTTSTPYLLNPIQYGADVVVHSTSKYINGSGDAISGIIIDSGNFSWSPERYPGMKEYKKYGKFAYLVKLRNGIWRNMGGCLAPMNAYLNIIGMETLGLRMERVCNNAFRLAQALEKLEGVSVNYPLLESSPYHELAEKQLSGKGGAILTIRAGSKERAYKLINHLKYVKIATNIGDVRTLVIHPASTIYIHSTPEAMAEAGVYDDTIRISVGIEDIKDLIQDFTEAVESLGEE
;
A
#
# COMPACT_ATOMS: atom_id res chain seq x y z
N MET A 1 26.75 29.84 11.72
CA MET A 1 25.47 30.07 10.98
C MET A 1 24.23 29.75 11.84
N THR A 2 24.31 28.85 12.78
CA THR A 2 23.22 28.46 13.70
C THR A 2 22.81 29.54 14.69
N ASP A 3 23.75 30.32 15.21
CA ASP A 3 23.49 31.33 16.24
C ASP A 3 22.79 32.63 15.74
N LEU A 4 22.99 32.97 14.46
CA LEU A 4 22.31 34.11 13.82
C LEU A 4 20.83 33.81 13.54
N CYS A 5 20.50 32.60 13.09
CA CYS A 5 19.13 32.20 12.83
C CYS A 5 18.26 32.17 14.09
N GLU A 6 18.80 31.68 15.21
CA GLU A 6 18.08 31.71 16.50
C GLU A 6 17.80 33.13 16.99
N LYS A 7 18.73 34.05 16.77
CA LYS A 7 18.56 35.47 17.14
C LYS A 7 17.49 36.19 16.32
N TYR A 8 17.41 35.91 15.03
CA TYR A 8 16.41 36.54 14.15
C TYR A 8 15.00 35.99 14.37
N ILE A 9 14.84 34.70 14.62
CA ILE A 9 13.55 34.06 14.92
C ILE A 9 13.02 34.55 16.28
N LEU A 10 13.84 34.65 17.32
CA LEU A 10 13.45 35.19 18.61
C LEU A 10 13.12 36.69 18.57
N LEU A 11 13.80 37.48 17.72
CA LEU A 11 13.50 38.88 17.49
C LEU A 11 12.17 39.06 16.72
N PHE A 12 11.87 38.20 15.75
CA PHE A 12 10.63 38.23 15.00
C PHE A 12 9.42 37.89 15.89
N ILE A 13 9.53 36.88 16.74
CA ILE A 13 8.48 36.49 17.70
C ILE A 13 8.27 37.56 18.77
N SER A 14 9.34 38.13 19.32
CA SER A 14 9.28 39.20 20.32
C SER A 14 8.64 40.49 19.75
N LYS A 15 8.92 40.80 18.51
CA LYS A 15 8.44 42.05 17.87
C LYS A 15 6.98 41.99 17.41
N HIS A 16 6.47 40.81 17.11
CA HIS A 16 5.11 40.62 16.57
C HIS A 16 4.10 40.06 17.58
N TYR A 17 4.57 39.43 18.67
CA TYR A 17 3.70 38.74 19.64
C TYR A 17 3.89 39.13 21.10
N GLY A 18 4.74 40.14 21.40
CA GLY A 18 4.82 40.74 22.73
C GLY A 18 5.30 39.81 23.86
N ILE A 19 6.13 38.82 23.57
CA ILE A 19 6.60 37.82 24.56
C ILE A 19 7.94 38.23 25.19
N ALA A 20 7.96 38.34 26.52
CA ALA A 20 9.11 38.78 27.30
C ALA A 20 10.24 37.72 27.38
N LYS A 21 11.47 38.23 27.52
CA LYS A 21 12.78 37.56 27.46
C LYS A 21 13.12 36.62 28.65
N ASN A 22 12.26 35.71 29.10
CA ASN A 22 12.68 34.75 30.13
C ASN A 22 12.33 33.29 29.77
N ARG A 23 13.36 32.45 29.81
CA ARG A 23 13.37 31.02 29.36
C ARG A 23 12.51 30.08 30.20
N GLU A 24 11.90 30.49 31.29
CA GLU A 24 11.17 29.59 32.22
C GLU A 24 9.65 29.75 32.25
N THR A 25 9.06 30.64 31.48
CA THR A 25 7.64 30.97 31.62
C THR A 25 6.80 30.69 30.37
N ILE A 26 7.08 29.65 29.60
CA ILE A 26 6.27 29.22 28.41
C ILE A 26 5.34 28.03 28.76
N TYR A 27 5.05 27.80 30.01
CA TYR A 27 3.98 26.91 30.43
C TYR A 27 2.88 27.66 31.15
N HIS A 28 1.67 27.59 30.63
CA HIS A 28 0.39 28.10 31.11
C HIS A 28 -0.03 29.53 30.73
N ARG A 29 -0.63 29.62 29.54
CA ARG A 29 -1.89 30.35 29.37
C ARG A 29 -2.73 29.68 28.29
N LYS A 30 -3.88 29.13 28.71
CA LYS A 30 -4.97 28.68 27.83
C LYS A 30 -5.54 29.90 27.10
N HIS A 31 -5.23 30.05 25.82
CA HIS A 31 -6.09 30.76 24.86
C HIS A 31 -6.01 30.00 23.55
N THR A 32 -7.17 29.70 23.00
CA THR A 32 -7.42 29.07 21.71
C THR A 32 -6.55 29.67 20.63
N VAL A 33 -5.50 28.94 20.26
CA VAL A 33 -4.70 29.20 19.08
C VAL A 33 -4.99 28.06 18.11
N SER A 34 -5.28 28.43 16.87
CA SER A 34 -5.53 27.49 15.76
C SER A 34 -4.44 26.42 15.64
N PRO A 35 -4.73 25.23 15.09
CA PRO A 35 -3.84 24.06 15.09
C PRO A 35 -2.59 24.17 14.22
N GLU A 36 -2.10 25.37 13.92
CA GLU A 36 -0.94 25.61 13.07
C GLU A 36 0.33 26.05 13.81
N ILE A 37 0.47 25.71 15.09
CA ILE A 37 1.77 25.95 15.78
C ILE A 37 2.71 24.82 15.41
N ILE A 38 3.63 25.11 14.50
CA ILE A 38 4.78 24.28 14.18
C ILE A 38 5.69 24.22 15.40
N ILE A 39 5.75 23.08 16.10
CA ILE A 39 6.67 22.84 17.20
C ILE A 39 8.04 22.53 16.61
N PHE A 40 8.98 23.47 16.70
CA PHE A 40 10.38 23.22 16.36
C PHE A 40 11.02 22.36 17.46
N TYR A 41 11.18 21.06 17.21
CA TYR A 41 12.06 20.20 17.99
C TYR A 41 13.48 20.22 17.42
N LYS A 42 14.50 20.36 18.27
CA LYS A 42 15.91 20.20 17.88
C LYS A 42 16.11 18.84 17.23
N GLY A 43 16.38 18.82 15.92
CA GLY A 43 16.96 17.69 15.26
C GLY A 43 16.36 17.19 13.95
N ASN A 44 15.07 17.20 13.74
CA ASN A 44 14.48 16.84 12.44
C ASN A 44 13.13 17.56 12.29
N MET A 45 13.02 18.38 11.27
CA MET A 45 11.73 18.89 10.82
C MET A 45 10.89 17.70 10.37
N LEU A 46 9.74 17.45 11.04
CA LEU A 46 8.77 16.47 10.56
C LEU A 46 8.19 17.00 9.24
N MET A 47 8.54 16.35 8.14
CA MET A 47 8.02 16.71 6.82
C MET A 47 6.63 16.11 6.65
N GLU A 48 5.69 16.93 6.20
CA GLU A 48 4.39 16.46 5.72
C GLU A 48 4.55 15.54 4.51
N PHE A 49 3.56 14.70 4.24
CA PHE A 49 3.64 13.62 3.26
C PHE A 49 4.14 14.09 1.88
N GLN A 50 3.53 15.16 1.31
CA GLN A 50 3.91 15.67 -0.02
C GLN A 50 5.33 16.25 -0.03
N THR A 51 5.75 16.93 1.03
CA THR A 51 7.13 17.42 1.18
C THR A 51 8.12 16.25 1.30
N LYS A 52 7.74 15.20 2.02
CA LYS A 52 8.55 13.99 2.18
C LYS A 52 8.76 13.24 0.86
N LEU A 53 7.73 13.20 -0.01
CA LEU A 53 7.84 12.64 -1.36
C LEU A 53 8.94 13.32 -2.20
N LEU A 54 9.09 14.64 -2.06
CA LEU A 54 9.97 15.46 -2.91
C LEU A 54 11.34 15.74 -2.28
N HIS A 55 11.42 15.75 -0.94
CA HIS A 55 12.58 16.21 -0.18
C HIS A 55 12.95 15.30 0.99
N GLY A 56 12.38 14.10 1.07
CA GLY A 56 12.72 13.12 2.09
C GLY A 56 14.18 12.69 2.02
N LYS A 57 14.67 12.04 3.07
CA LYS A 57 16.08 11.57 3.15
C LYS A 57 16.46 10.58 2.05
N ALA A 58 15.47 9.86 1.51
CA ALA A 58 15.66 8.93 0.40
C ALA A 58 15.75 9.64 -0.98
N VAL A 59 15.45 10.93 -1.03
CA VAL A 59 15.62 11.75 -2.24
C VAL A 59 17.06 12.26 -2.25
N ASP A 60 17.94 11.52 -2.93
CA ASP A 60 19.37 11.84 -2.97
C ASP A 60 19.71 13.03 -3.85
N ASN A 61 20.89 13.60 -3.57
CA ASN A 61 21.58 14.45 -4.53
C ASN A 61 22.16 13.56 -5.64
N TYR A 62 21.47 13.46 -6.76
CA TYR A 62 21.91 12.65 -7.90
C TYR A 62 23.12 13.28 -8.60
N ALA A 63 23.88 12.44 -9.32
CA ALA A 63 25.03 12.86 -10.09
C ALA A 63 24.68 14.04 -11.01
N ASN A 64 25.58 15.01 -11.13
CA ASN A 64 25.46 16.20 -11.96
C ASN A 64 24.29 17.14 -11.55
N GLY A 65 23.79 17.05 -10.31
CA GLY A 65 22.69 17.91 -9.82
C GLY A 65 21.32 17.60 -10.45
N SER A 66 21.14 16.38 -10.97
CA SER A 66 19.84 15.94 -11.49
C SER A 66 18.79 15.93 -10.36
N THR A 67 17.58 16.42 -10.65
CA THR A 67 16.44 16.41 -9.71
C THR A 67 15.71 15.07 -9.66
N VAL A 68 16.01 14.15 -10.58
CA VAL A 68 15.47 12.79 -10.66
C VAL A 68 16.62 11.79 -10.80
N PRO A 69 16.47 10.53 -10.36
CA PRO A 69 17.51 9.54 -10.49
C PRO A 69 17.81 9.22 -11.96
N PRO A 70 19.08 9.06 -12.35
CA PRO A 70 19.42 8.57 -13.67
C PRO A 70 18.94 7.12 -13.85
N VAL A 71 18.52 6.77 -15.07
CA VAL A 71 18.09 5.40 -15.39
C VAL A 71 19.30 4.57 -15.80
N SER A 72 19.66 3.60 -14.95
CA SER A 72 20.73 2.63 -15.25
C SER A 72 20.14 1.37 -15.87
N LEU A 73 20.31 1.22 -17.20
CA LEU A 73 19.81 0.05 -17.94
C LEU A 73 20.83 -1.09 -18.03
N ALA A 74 22.07 -0.89 -17.50
CA ALA A 74 23.10 -1.90 -17.51
C ALA A 74 22.65 -3.15 -16.73
N ASN A 75 22.91 -4.34 -17.28
CA ASN A 75 22.68 -5.59 -16.56
C ASN A 75 23.85 -5.98 -15.65
N ALA A 76 25.07 -5.49 -15.93
CA ALA A 76 26.27 -5.77 -15.15
C ALA A 76 27.09 -4.49 -14.92
N PHE A 77 27.84 -4.46 -13.82
CA PHE A 77 28.66 -3.34 -13.39
C PHE A 77 30.12 -3.81 -13.23
N ALA A 78 31.05 -3.07 -13.82
CA ALA A 78 32.49 -3.37 -13.81
C ALA A 78 33.16 -2.84 -12.54
N TYR A 79 34.20 -3.54 -12.11
CA TYR A 79 35.08 -3.18 -10.99
C TYR A 79 36.53 -3.15 -11.46
N GLU A 80 37.35 -2.35 -10.80
CA GLU A 80 38.76 -2.22 -11.12
C GLU A 80 39.60 -3.45 -10.70
N SER A 81 39.11 -4.20 -9.67
CA SER A 81 39.77 -5.41 -9.21
C SER A 81 38.82 -6.51 -8.79
N SER A 82 39.28 -7.77 -8.84
CA SER A 82 38.51 -8.94 -8.37
C SER A 82 38.18 -8.85 -6.87
N GLU A 83 39.09 -8.28 -6.07
CA GLU A 83 38.92 -8.13 -4.63
C GLU A 83 37.80 -7.12 -4.27
N GLN A 84 37.64 -6.09 -5.10
CA GLN A 84 36.52 -5.15 -4.93
C GLN A 84 35.19 -5.86 -5.21
N LEU A 85 35.07 -6.57 -6.31
CA LEU A 85 33.88 -7.33 -6.68
C LEU A 85 33.57 -8.42 -5.64
N GLU A 86 34.57 -9.15 -5.14
CA GLU A 86 34.43 -10.14 -4.07
C GLU A 86 33.82 -9.53 -2.82
N LYS A 87 34.30 -8.36 -2.36
CA LYS A 87 33.75 -7.67 -1.18
C LYS A 87 32.27 -7.33 -1.36
N VAL A 88 31.84 -6.92 -2.56
CA VAL A 88 30.42 -6.64 -2.86
C VAL A 88 29.59 -7.92 -2.76
N PHE A 89 30.03 -9.04 -3.36
CA PHE A 89 29.35 -10.33 -3.26
C PHE A 89 29.28 -10.88 -1.84
N GLN A 90 30.28 -10.56 -1.00
CA GLN A 90 30.32 -10.93 0.41
C GLN A 90 29.52 -9.97 1.32
N ASN A 91 28.86 -8.96 0.77
CA ASN A 91 28.19 -7.88 1.50
C ASN A 91 29.12 -7.12 2.49
N ARG A 92 30.43 -7.04 2.14
CA ARG A 92 31.46 -6.32 2.92
C ARG A 92 31.74 -4.92 2.37
N ALA A 93 31.23 -4.61 1.18
CA ALA A 93 31.26 -3.29 0.58
C ALA A 93 29.94 -3.00 -0.12
N PRO A 94 29.47 -1.74 -0.13
CA PRO A 94 28.34 -1.34 -0.96
C PRO A 94 28.73 -1.39 -2.44
N GLY A 95 27.76 -1.73 -3.31
CA GLY A 95 27.98 -1.74 -4.75
C GLY A 95 26.90 -2.50 -5.51
N PHE A 96 26.91 -2.32 -6.83
CA PHE A 96 26.02 -2.99 -7.76
C PHE A 96 26.87 -3.92 -8.64
N ALA A 97 26.53 -5.20 -8.72
CA ALA A 97 27.26 -6.18 -9.53
C ALA A 97 26.44 -6.63 -10.75
N TYR A 98 25.18 -6.90 -10.55
CA TYR A 98 24.26 -7.40 -11.57
C TYR A 98 22.83 -6.95 -11.26
N THR A 99 22.10 -6.41 -12.25
CA THR A 99 20.80 -5.76 -12.06
C THR A 99 19.75 -6.66 -11.43
N ARG A 100 19.74 -7.98 -11.69
CA ARG A 100 18.84 -8.91 -11.00
C ARG A 100 19.09 -8.98 -9.48
N ILE A 101 20.26 -8.60 -9.01
CA ILE A 101 20.62 -8.60 -7.59
C ILE A 101 20.38 -7.22 -6.97
N ALA A 102 20.85 -6.16 -7.64
CA ALA A 102 20.67 -4.78 -7.26
C ALA A 102 20.98 -3.84 -8.45
N ASN A 103 20.26 -2.71 -8.51
CA ASN A 103 20.40 -1.70 -9.54
C ASN A 103 20.21 -0.31 -8.91
N PRO A 104 20.99 0.72 -9.25
CA PRO A 104 20.92 2.03 -8.60
C PRO A 104 19.57 2.73 -8.78
N THR A 105 18.89 2.57 -9.93
CA THR A 105 17.56 3.15 -10.15
C THR A 105 16.50 2.43 -9.31
N VAL A 106 16.59 1.10 -9.23
CA VAL A 106 15.68 0.29 -8.40
C VAL A 106 15.90 0.58 -6.92
N ASP A 107 17.15 0.71 -6.47
CA ASP A 107 17.48 1.08 -5.08
C ASP A 107 16.91 2.46 -4.70
N ALA A 108 16.99 3.44 -5.61
CA ALA A 108 16.40 4.75 -5.38
C ALA A 108 14.86 4.65 -5.17
N PHE A 109 14.19 3.81 -5.96
CA PHE A 109 12.75 3.55 -5.79
C PHE A 109 12.44 2.85 -4.45
N GLU A 110 13.17 1.77 -4.14
CA GLU A 110 13.00 1.03 -2.89
C GLU A 110 13.14 1.92 -1.66
N ARG A 111 14.16 2.76 -1.62
CA ARG A 111 14.41 3.68 -0.51
C ARG A 111 13.29 4.71 -0.34
N ARG A 112 12.78 5.27 -1.44
CA ARG A 112 11.69 6.25 -1.41
C ARG A 112 10.38 5.64 -0.85
N VAL A 113 9.97 4.46 -1.35
CA VAL A 113 8.76 3.80 -0.81
C VAL A 113 8.95 3.39 0.65
N ASN A 114 10.13 2.83 0.98
CA ASN A 114 10.45 2.46 2.36
C ASN A 114 10.40 3.66 3.33
N GLU A 115 10.84 4.83 2.90
CA GLU A 115 10.76 6.04 3.73
C GLU A 115 9.32 6.46 3.99
N LEU A 116 8.43 6.31 3.00
CA LEU A 116 7.00 6.61 3.17
C LEU A 116 6.33 5.64 4.13
N GLU A 117 6.65 4.36 4.04
CA GLU A 117 6.09 3.31 4.91
C GLU A 117 6.72 3.26 6.30
N GLY A 118 7.92 3.83 6.47
CA GLY A 118 8.63 3.82 7.74
C GLY A 118 9.24 2.47 8.12
N GLY A 119 9.48 1.61 7.14
CA GLY A 119 10.15 0.31 7.31
C GLY A 119 11.67 0.44 7.47
N ILE A 120 12.33 -0.68 7.72
CA ILE A 120 13.80 -0.76 7.78
C ILE A 120 14.45 -0.98 6.41
N GLY A 121 13.64 -1.38 5.42
CA GLY A 121 14.07 -1.58 4.04
C GLY A 121 12.98 -2.18 3.17
N GLY A 122 13.15 -2.04 1.86
CA GLY A 122 12.24 -2.56 0.86
C GLY A 122 12.92 -3.40 -0.21
N VAL A 123 12.16 -4.25 -0.89
CA VAL A 123 12.61 -5.08 -2.01
C VAL A 123 11.59 -4.93 -3.14
N ALA A 124 11.99 -4.26 -4.22
CA ALA A 124 11.14 -4.06 -5.40
C ALA A 124 11.00 -5.37 -6.20
N CYS A 125 9.79 -5.62 -6.67
CA CYS A 125 9.41 -6.83 -7.37
C CYS A 125 8.86 -6.53 -8.77
N SER A 126 8.93 -7.51 -9.66
CA SER A 126 8.46 -7.43 -11.05
C SER A 126 6.96 -7.15 -11.17
N SER A 127 6.17 -7.46 -10.14
CA SER A 127 4.73 -7.21 -10.07
C SER A 127 4.24 -7.24 -8.62
N GLY A 128 3.01 -6.77 -8.36
CA GLY A 128 2.34 -6.95 -7.07
C GLY A 128 2.22 -8.42 -6.68
N MET A 129 1.84 -9.29 -7.62
CA MET A 129 1.76 -10.74 -7.37
C MET A 129 3.11 -11.34 -6.99
N SER A 130 4.20 -10.91 -7.65
CA SER A 130 5.56 -11.30 -7.24
C SER A 130 5.88 -10.85 -5.81
N ALA A 131 5.43 -9.65 -5.41
CA ALA A 131 5.62 -9.17 -4.04
C ALA A 131 4.84 -10.03 -3.03
N VAL A 132 3.57 -10.34 -3.28
CA VAL A 132 2.77 -11.22 -2.42
C VAL A 132 3.42 -12.61 -2.31
N THR A 133 3.70 -13.25 -3.46
CA THR A 133 4.29 -14.60 -3.51
C THR A 133 5.61 -14.67 -2.72
N LEU A 134 6.52 -13.73 -2.98
CA LEU A 134 7.85 -13.75 -2.38
C LEU A 134 7.85 -13.35 -0.91
N SER A 135 6.91 -12.50 -0.48
CA SER A 135 6.76 -12.15 0.93
C SER A 135 6.36 -13.37 1.77
N LEU A 136 5.45 -14.20 1.26
CA LEU A 136 4.98 -15.43 1.90
C LEU A 136 6.03 -16.54 1.81
N LEU A 137 6.52 -16.88 0.61
CA LEU A 137 7.50 -17.97 0.43
C LEU A 137 8.85 -17.68 1.07
N ASN A 138 9.14 -16.43 1.46
CA ASN A 138 10.32 -16.12 2.25
C ASN A 138 10.31 -16.79 3.64
N ILE A 139 9.13 -17.06 4.18
CA ILE A 139 8.97 -17.61 5.54
C ILE A 139 8.28 -18.97 5.58
N LEU A 140 7.57 -19.35 4.51
CA LEU A 140 6.81 -20.58 4.41
C LEU A 140 7.64 -21.72 3.83
N GLN A 141 7.30 -22.93 4.24
CA GLN A 141 7.78 -24.19 3.68
C GLN A 141 6.66 -25.23 3.69
N ALA A 142 6.84 -26.37 3.03
CA ALA A 142 5.88 -27.46 3.02
C ALA A 142 5.51 -27.90 4.46
N GLY A 143 4.23 -28.04 4.74
CA GLY A 143 3.68 -28.36 6.05
C GLY A 143 3.31 -27.16 6.90
N ASP A 144 3.64 -25.93 6.49
CA ASP A 144 3.23 -24.71 7.17
C ASP A 144 1.79 -24.29 6.80
N GLU A 145 1.22 -23.40 7.60
CA GLU A 145 -0.15 -22.93 7.48
C GLU A 145 -0.20 -21.39 7.41
N VAL A 146 -1.13 -20.88 6.62
CA VAL A 146 -1.45 -19.44 6.48
C VAL A 146 -2.93 -19.24 6.75
N ILE A 147 -3.28 -18.18 7.47
CA ILE A 147 -4.67 -17.73 7.57
C ILE A 147 -4.78 -16.46 6.69
N ALA A 148 -5.76 -16.42 5.79
CA ALA A 148 -5.93 -15.32 4.87
C ALA A 148 -7.39 -14.84 4.83
N GLY A 149 -7.60 -13.54 4.60
CA GLY A 149 -8.93 -13.04 4.27
C GLY A 149 -9.46 -13.63 2.96
N SER A 150 -10.76 -13.85 2.82
CA SER A 150 -11.38 -14.22 1.53
C SER A 150 -11.74 -13.01 0.67
N ALA A 151 -11.84 -11.82 1.26
CA ALA A 151 -12.08 -10.58 0.54
C ALA A 151 -10.77 -9.95 0.04
N LEU A 152 -10.06 -10.68 -0.82
CA LEU A 152 -8.79 -10.29 -1.44
C LEU A 152 -8.96 -10.10 -2.95
N PHE A 153 -7.97 -9.48 -3.58
CA PHE A 153 -7.83 -9.48 -5.03
C PHE A 153 -7.86 -10.92 -5.58
N GLY A 154 -8.63 -11.18 -6.65
CA GLY A 154 -8.81 -12.52 -7.19
C GLY A 154 -7.51 -13.27 -7.47
N GLY A 155 -6.51 -12.61 -8.08
CA GLY A 155 -5.20 -13.23 -8.32
C GLY A 155 -4.44 -13.60 -7.03
N THR A 156 -4.72 -12.94 -5.90
CA THR A 156 -4.15 -13.34 -4.60
C THR A 156 -4.84 -14.61 -4.07
N LEU A 157 -6.16 -14.73 -4.26
CA LEU A 157 -6.89 -15.96 -3.92
C LEU A 157 -6.36 -17.14 -4.74
N ASP A 158 -6.22 -16.96 -6.06
CA ASP A 158 -5.66 -17.99 -6.95
C ASP A 158 -4.26 -18.43 -6.51
N LEU A 159 -3.38 -17.46 -6.21
CA LEU A 159 -2.04 -17.73 -5.67
C LEU A 159 -2.10 -18.56 -4.38
N LEU A 160 -2.97 -18.19 -3.44
CA LEU A 160 -3.08 -18.90 -2.16
C LEU A 160 -3.56 -20.33 -2.34
N HIS A 161 -4.45 -20.59 -3.29
CA HIS A 161 -4.81 -21.95 -3.69
C HIS A 161 -3.65 -22.70 -4.36
N ASP A 162 -2.87 -22.03 -5.23
CA ASP A 162 -1.69 -22.63 -5.84
C ASP A 162 -0.63 -23.04 -4.81
N LEU A 163 -0.51 -22.31 -3.68
CA LEU A 163 0.41 -22.66 -2.59
C LEU A 163 0.08 -24.02 -1.95
N GLU A 164 -1.15 -24.49 -2.03
CA GLU A 164 -1.53 -25.84 -1.53
C GLU A 164 -0.80 -26.95 -2.29
N ALA A 165 -0.53 -26.75 -3.59
CA ALA A 165 0.26 -27.71 -4.38
C ALA A 165 1.73 -27.78 -3.92
N PHE A 166 2.24 -26.74 -3.23
CA PHE A 166 3.54 -26.75 -2.56
C PHE A 166 3.51 -27.24 -1.12
N GLY A 167 2.37 -27.81 -0.67
CA GLY A 167 2.20 -28.37 0.66
C GLY A 167 1.98 -27.33 1.75
N ILE A 168 1.60 -26.11 1.40
CA ILE A 168 1.24 -25.04 2.33
C ILE A 168 -0.28 -25.02 2.47
N LYS A 169 -0.80 -25.17 3.69
CA LYS A 169 -2.23 -25.13 3.93
C LYS A 169 -2.72 -23.70 4.12
N VAL A 170 -3.81 -23.33 3.45
CA VAL A 170 -4.42 -22.01 3.58
C VAL A 170 -5.81 -22.13 4.21
N TYR A 171 -6.08 -21.31 5.23
CA TYR A 171 -7.39 -21.14 5.83
C TYR A 171 -7.95 -19.79 5.44
N PHE A 172 -9.06 -19.76 4.72
CA PHE A 172 -9.75 -18.54 4.35
C PHE A 172 -10.78 -18.15 5.40
N ILE A 173 -10.81 -16.87 5.74
CA ILE A 173 -11.79 -16.27 6.68
C ILE A 173 -12.41 -15.02 6.05
N PRO A 174 -13.72 -14.77 6.26
CA PRO A 174 -14.41 -13.66 5.62
C PRO A 174 -13.88 -12.28 6.04
N ARG A 175 -13.31 -12.17 7.24
CA ARG A 175 -12.68 -10.95 7.76
C ARG A 175 -11.46 -11.29 8.59
N VAL A 176 -10.37 -10.53 8.42
CA VAL A 176 -9.15 -10.71 9.20
C VAL A 176 -9.34 -10.03 10.57
N GLU A 177 -9.93 -10.77 11.50
CA GLU A 177 -10.24 -10.33 12.86
C GLU A 177 -9.98 -11.45 13.89
N LYS A 178 -9.65 -11.06 15.12
CA LYS A 178 -9.28 -11.99 16.21
C LYS A 178 -10.26 -13.17 16.34
N ALA A 179 -11.57 -12.90 16.36
CA ALA A 179 -12.60 -13.90 16.60
C ALA A 179 -12.59 -15.05 15.58
N LEU A 180 -12.21 -14.75 14.33
CA LEU A 180 -12.12 -15.74 13.25
C LEU A 180 -10.73 -16.37 13.12
N ILE A 181 -9.68 -15.67 13.53
CA ILE A 181 -8.30 -16.15 13.50
C ILE A 181 -8.04 -17.15 14.64
N GLU A 182 -8.45 -16.81 15.87
CA GLU A 182 -8.05 -17.56 17.08
C GLU A 182 -8.37 -19.05 17.03
N PRO A 183 -9.55 -19.49 16.52
CA PRO A 183 -9.88 -20.93 16.43
C PRO A 183 -9.04 -21.72 15.42
N LEU A 184 -8.39 -21.03 14.47
CA LEU A 184 -7.61 -21.63 13.38
C LEU A 184 -6.10 -21.63 13.66
N LEU A 185 -5.65 -20.94 14.72
CA LEU A 185 -4.24 -20.87 15.06
C LEU A 185 -3.71 -22.22 15.53
N THR A 186 -2.60 -22.66 14.92
CA THR A 186 -1.84 -23.83 15.32
C THR A 186 -0.35 -23.50 15.45
N ASP A 187 0.45 -24.46 15.89
CA ASP A 187 1.91 -24.33 15.92
C ASP A 187 2.53 -24.26 14.51
N LYS A 188 1.76 -24.59 13.48
CA LYS A 188 2.18 -24.51 12.07
C LYS A 188 1.80 -23.20 11.40
N THR A 189 0.92 -22.40 12.01
CA THR A 189 0.54 -21.09 11.46
C THR A 189 1.76 -20.18 11.43
N ARG A 190 2.15 -19.71 10.23
CA ARG A 190 3.34 -18.87 10.01
C ARG A 190 3.03 -17.43 9.67
N ALA A 191 1.86 -17.15 9.15
CA ALA A 191 1.44 -15.79 8.84
C ALA A 191 -0.08 -15.65 8.85
N VAL A 192 -0.54 -14.44 9.10
CA VAL A 192 -1.86 -13.99 8.72
C VAL A 192 -1.69 -12.96 7.60
N PHE A 193 -2.47 -13.12 6.52
CA PHE A 193 -2.43 -12.24 5.34
C PHE A 193 -3.78 -11.58 5.11
N GLY A 194 -3.78 -10.29 4.76
CA GLY A 194 -5.00 -9.57 4.40
C GLY A 194 -4.75 -8.27 3.64
N GLU A 195 -5.79 -7.72 3.01
CA GLU A 195 -5.79 -6.38 2.45
C GLU A 195 -6.30 -5.37 3.47
N ILE A 196 -5.70 -4.18 3.52
CA ILE A 196 -6.14 -3.08 4.42
C ILE A 196 -7.56 -2.66 4.07
N VAL A 197 -7.82 -2.47 2.79
CA VAL A 197 -9.16 -2.26 2.22
C VAL A 197 -9.34 -3.28 1.10
N GLY A 198 -10.23 -4.22 1.32
CA GLY A 198 -10.46 -5.32 0.38
C GLY A 198 -10.99 -4.84 -0.98
N ASN A 199 -10.59 -5.50 -2.04
CA ASN A 199 -11.02 -5.18 -3.40
C ASN A 199 -11.63 -6.43 -4.06
N PRO A 200 -12.98 -6.43 -4.36
CA PRO A 200 -13.87 -5.28 -4.37
C PRO A 200 -14.82 -5.14 -3.16
N ALA A 201 -14.73 -5.99 -2.15
CA ALA A 201 -15.66 -5.98 -1.02
C ALA A 201 -15.64 -4.69 -0.18
N LEU A 202 -14.52 -3.97 -0.18
CA LEU A 202 -14.28 -2.73 0.55
C LEU A 202 -14.42 -2.85 2.09
N ASN A 203 -14.28 -4.07 2.60
CA ASN A 203 -14.12 -4.29 4.04
C ASN A 203 -12.78 -3.67 4.52
N VAL A 204 -12.82 -3.03 5.68
CA VAL A 204 -11.62 -2.40 6.28
C VAL A 204 -11.14 -3.27 7.43
N MET A 205 -9.85 -3.64 7.40
CA MET A 205 -9.21 -4.41 8.46
C MET A 205 -8.74 -3.48 9.58
N ASP A 206 -9.06 -3.80 10.84
CA ASP A 206 -8.42 -3.15 11.99
C ASP A 206 -7.01 -3.71 12.18
N VAL A 207 -6.03 -2.97 11.61
CA VAL A 207 -4.63 -3.40 11.60
C VAL A 207 -4.06 -3.46 13.01
N ARG A 208 -4.33 -2.46 13.86
CA ARG A 208 -3.80 -2.39 15.23
C ARG A 208 -4.29 -3.57 16.06
N GLN A 209 -5.59 -3.78 16.11
CA GLN A 209 -6.18 -4.85 16.91
C GLN A 209 -5.70 -6.23 16.45
N THR A 210 -5.60 -6.43 15.14
CA THR A 210 -5.15 -7.69 14.54
C THR A 210 -3.66 -7.95 14.86
N ALA A 211 -2.80 -6.95 14.66
CA ALA A 211 -1.37 -7.06 14.91
C ALA A 211 -1.06 -7.33 16.39
N ASP A 212 -1.67 -6.57 17.31
CA ASP A 212 -1.48 -6.74 18.75
C ASP A 212 -1.87 -8.16 19.20
N PHE A 213 -2.96 -8.71 18.67
CA PHE A 213 -3.37 -10.08 18.94
C PHE A 213 -2.36 -11.10 18.40
N LEU A 214 -1.93 -10.97 17.17
CA LEU A 214 -1.01 -11.89 16.49
C LEU A 214 0.39 -11.90 17.11
N HIS A 215 0.90 -10.74 17.51
CA HIS A 215 2.19 -10.63 18.19
C HIS A 215 2.20 -11.40 19.51
N GLY A 216 1.09 -11.38 20.26
CA GLY A 216 0.93 -12.22 21.46
C GLY A 216 0.97 -13.73 21.19
N LYS A 217 0.80 -14.16 19.92
CA LYS A 217 0.87 -15.55 19.47
C LYS A 217 2.17 -15.88 18.70
N GLY A 218 3.05 -14.88 18.49
CA GLY A 218 4.29 -15.01 17.72
C GLY A 218 4.07 -15.26 16.22
N VAL A 219 2.99 -14.72 15.66
CA VAL A 219 2.61 -14.80 14.25
C VAL A 219 2.69 -13.39 13.63
N PRO A 220 3.34 -13.21 12.47
CA PRO A 220 3.40 -11.92 11.81
C PRO A 220 2.11 -11.61 11.07
N LEU A 221 1.80 -10.32 10.98
CA LEU A 221 0.78 -9.77 10.11
C LEU A 221 1.43 -9.25 8.82
N ILE A 222 1.09 -9.87 7.69
CA ILE A 222 1.48 -9.42 6.34
C ILE A 222 0.28 -8.78 5.69
N VAL A 223 0.41 -7.54 5.23
CA VAL A 223 -0.71 -6.79 4.66
C VAL A 223 -0.41 -6.30 3.25
N ASP A 224 -1.41 -6.40 2.39
CA ASP A 224 -1.43 -5.69 1.13
C ASP A 224 -2.05 -4.30 1.36
N SER A 225 -1.26 -3.26 1.13
CA SER A 225 -1.63 -1.86 1.30
C SER A 225 -1.79 -1.13 -0.05
N THR A 226 -2.01 -1.88 -1.13
CA THR A 226 -2.12 -1.33 -2.50
C THR A 226 -3.21 -0.28 -2.61
N THR A 227 -4.39 -0.53 -2.04
CA THR A 227 -5.56 0.36 -2.13
C THR A 227 -5.47 1.57 -1.20
N SER A 228 -4.85 1.41 -0.02
CA SER A 228 -4.66 2.48 0.95
C SER A 228 -3.46 3.36 0.62
N THR A 229 -2.41 2.82 0.04
CA THR A 229 -1.11 3.48 -0.13
C THR A 229 -0.54 4.01 1.21
N PRO A 230 0.73 4.41 1.30
CA PRO A 230 1.23 5.07 2.50
C PRO A 230 0.61 6.45 2.76
N TYR A 231 -0.23 6.94 1.85
CA TYR A 231 -0.96 8.21 2.03
C TYR A 231 -2.15 8.10 2.98
N LEU A 232 -2.96 7.05 2.86
CA LEU A 232 -4.13 6.87 3.75
C LEU A 232 -3.75 6.22 5.07
N LEU A 233 -2.84 5.25 5.03
CA LEU A 233 -2.41 4.49 6.19
C LEU A 233 -0.95 4.08 6.03
N ASN A 234 -0.19 4.23 7.10
CA ASN A 234 1.12 3.60 7.26
C ASN A 234 0.95 2.35 8.16
N PRO A 235 0.80 1.14 7.60
CA PRO A 235 0.43 -0.05 8.37
C PRO A 235 1.47 -0.44 9.42
N ILE A 236 2.76 -0.13 9.18
CA ILE A 236 3.86 -0.41 10.12
C ILE A 236 3.65 0.32 11.44
N GLN A 237 3.13 1.55 11.43
CA GLN A 237 2.81 2.30 12.65
C GLN A 237 1.63 1.68 13.42
N TYR A 238 0.83 0.85 12.76
CA TYR A 238 -0.28 0.10 13.35
C TYR A 238 0.10 -1.34 13.70
N GLY A 239 1.37 -1.74 13.50
CA GLY A 239 1.88 -3.04 13.92
C GLY A 239 1.98 -4.09 12.82
N ALA A 240 1.71 -3.77 11.56
CA ALA A 240 2.01 -4.69 10.46
C ALA A 240 3.51 -4.98 10.37
N ASP A 241 3.85 -6.24 10.12
CA ASP A 241 5.25 -6.69 10.10
C ASP A 241 5.87 -6.63 8.71
N VAL A 242 5.08 -6.99 7.71
CA VAL A 242 5.46 -6.89 6.29
C VAL A 242 4.33 -6.24 5.51
N VAL A 243 4.67 -5.24 4.73
CA VAL A 243 3.73 -4.52 3.85
C VAL A 243 4.08 -4.83 2.41
N VAL A 244 3.08 -5.18 1.61
CA VAL A 244 3.23 -5.34 0.16
C VAL A 244 2.39 -4.32 -0.59
N HIS A 245 2.87 -3.90 -1.75
CA HIS A 245 2.13 -3.06 -2.68
C HIS A 245 2.27 -3.59 -4.11
N SER A 246 1.19 -3.59 -4.84
CA SER A 246 1.25 -3.49 -6.29
C SER A 246 1.49 -2.03 -6.66
N THR A 247 2.76 -1.67 -6.86
CA THR A 247 3.13 -0.28 -7.17
C THR A 247 2.71 0.15 -8.58
N SER A 248 2.24 -0.79 -9.39
CA SER A 248 1.57 -0.54 -10.68
C SER A 248 0.29 0.30 -10.57
N LYS A 249 -0.28 0.40 -9.35
CA LYS A 249 -1.58 1.01 -9.09
C LYS A 249 -1.41 2.48 -8.69
N TYR A 250 -1.92 2.89 -7.56
CA TYR A 250 -1.90 4.29 -7.09
C TYR A 250 -0.50 4.90 -6.99
N ILE A 251 0.53 4.10 -6.63
CA ILE A 251 1.91 4.61 -6.52
C ILE A 251 2.39 5.10 -7.89
N ASN A 252 2.19 4.32 -8.94
CA ASN A 252 2.47 4.74 -10.32
C ASN A 252 1.46 5.79 -10.80
N GLY A 253 0.18 5.46 -10.77
CA GLY A 253 -0.95 6.32 -11.11
C GLY A 253 -1.21 6.55 -12.59
N SER A 254 -0.29 6.19 -13.48
CA SER A 254 -0.38 6.43 -14.92
C SER A 254 -0.77 5.19 -15.73
N GLY A 255 -0.70 4.00 -15.11
CA GLY A 255 -1.01 2.73 -15.77
C GLY A 255 0.03 2.29 -16.80
N ASP A 256 1.27 2.76 -16.69
CA ASP A 256 2.35 2.60 -17.66
C ASP A 256 3.49 1.67 -17.18
N ALA A 257 3.43 1.17 -15.92
CA ALA A 257 4.43 0.27 -15.37
C ALA A 257 3.81 -0.86 -14.55
N ILE A 258 4.29 -2.09 -14.75
CA ILE A 258 4.01 -3.24 -13.88
C ILE A 258 5.13 -3.34 -12.85
N SER A 259 4.77 -3.41 -11.57
CA SER A 259 5.73 -3.39 -10.47
C SER A 259 5.10 -3.79 -9.14
N GLY A 260 5.91 -4.14 -8.16
CA GLY A 260 5.51 -4.38 -6.78
C GLY A 260 6.65 -4.07 -5.82
N ILE A 261 6.36 -4.07 -4.52
CA ILE A 261 7.38 -3.89 -3.49
C ILE A 261 6.97 -4.61 -2.20
N ILE A 262 7.96 -5.11 -1.48
CA ILE A 262 7.85 -5.67 -0.14
C ILE A 262 8.59 -4.75 0.80
N ILE A 263 7.96 -4.29 1.88
CA ILE A 263 8.57 -3.48 2.93
C ILE A 263 8.56 -4.29 4.24
N ASP A 264 9.69 -4.37 4.89
CA ASP A 264 9.85 -5.01 6.21
C ASP A 264 9.85 -3.94 7.31
N SER A 265 9.02 -4.11 8.31
CA SER A 265 9.01 -3.24 9.49
C SER A 265 10.29 -3.35 10.31
N GLY A 266 10.92 -4.53 10.34
CA GLY A 266 12.04 -4.88 11.22
C GLY A 266 11.65 -5.05 12.68
N ASN A 267 10.35 -5.08 12.99
CA ASN A 267 9.84 -5.15 14.36
C ASN A 267 9.53 -6.60 14.79
N PHE A 268 9.26 -7.49 13.84
CA PHE A 268 8.93 -8.87 14.16
C PHE A 268 10.16 -9.70 14.53
N SER A 269 10.03 -10.49 15.60
CA SER A 269 11.09 -11.40 16.04
C SER A 269 10.96 -12.77 15.36
N TRP A 270 11.78 -13.04 14.36
CA TRP A 270 11.81 -14.29 13.61
C TRP A 270 12.51 -15.39 14.44
N SER A 271 11.81 -16.01 15.40
CA SER A 271 12.38 -17.07 16.22
C SER A 271 12.67 -18.31 15.37
N PRO A 272 13.89 -18.89 15.45
CA PRO A 272 14.24 -20.09 14.68
C PRO A 272 13.42 -21.34 15.04
N GLU A 273 12.85 -21.38 16.23
CA GLU A 273 11.99 -22.45 16.70
C GLU A 273 10.68 -22.51 15.90
N ARG A 274 10.10 -21.33 15.62
CA ARG A 274 8.89 -21.23 14.82
C ARG A 274 9.19 -21.06 13.32
N TYR A 275 10.29 -20.40 12.98
CA TYR A 275 10.73 -20.13 11.61
C TYR A 275 12.09 -20.76 11.32
N PRO A 276 12.18 -22.09 11.14
CA PRO A 276 13.46 -22.80 10.98
C PRO A 276 14.32 -22.26 9.83
N GLY A 277 13.67 -21.81 8.74
CA GLY A 277 14.34 -21.17 7.60
C GLY A 277 15.01 -19.84 7.91
N MET A 278 14.76 -19.23 9.08
CA MET A 278 15.39 -17.99 9.53
C MET A 278 16.64 -18.23 10.38
N LYS A 279 16.98 -19.49 10.74
CA LYS A 279 18.06 -19.84 11.66
C LYS A 279 19.41 -19.24 11.26
N GLU A 280 19.80 -19.38 10.00
CA GLU A 280 21.09 -18.87 9.49
C GLU A 280 21.11 -17.34 9.37
N TYR A 281 19.94 -16.70 9.30
CA TYR A 281 19.77 -15.26 9.16
C TYR A 281 19.63 -14.53 10.49
N LYS A 282 19.46 -15.23 11.62
CA LYS A 282 19.35 -14.64 12.97
C LYS A 282 20.49 -13.66 13.29
N LYS A 283 21.71 -13.93 12.79
CA LYS A 283 22.89 -13.06 12.96
C LYS A 283 22.71 -11.63 12.39
N TYR A 284 21.76 -11.41 11.49
CA TYR A 284 21.45 -10.09 10.92
C TYR A 284 20.42 -9.30 11.73
N GLY A 285 19.95 -9.84 12.88
CA GLY A 285 19.02 -9.17 13.77
C GLY A 285 17.74 -8.76 13.06
N LYS A 286 17.34 -7.50 13.19
CA LYS A 286 16.13 -6.96 12.57
C LYS A 286 16.12 -7.04 11.02
N PHE A 287 17.26 -7.16 10.37
CA PHE A 287 17.36 -7.30 8.91
C PHE A 287 17.25 -8.75 8.42
N ALA A 288 17.04 -9.72 9.30
CA ALA A 288 17.03 -11.15 8.96
C ALA A 288 16.07 -11.48 7.80
N TYR A 289 14.86 -10.93 7.83
CA TYR A 289 13.84 -11.15 6.79
C TYR A 289 14.30 -10.62 5.42
N LEU A 290 14.76 -9.37 5.37
CA LEU A 290 15.23 -8.75 4.12
C LEU A 290 16.46 -9.43 3.55
N VAL A 291 17.43 -9.78 4.41
CA VAL A 291 18.65 -10.46 3.95
C VAL A 291 18.33 -11.84 3.38
N LYS A 292 17.43 -12.59 4.03
CA LYS A 292 16.96 -13.88 3.50
C LYS A 292 16.25 -13.70 2.16
N LEU A 293 15.35 -12.73 2.07
CA LEU A 293 14.59 -12.45 0.85
C LEU A 293 15.51 -12.11 -0.33
N ARG A 294 16.44 -11.14 -0.15
CA ARG A 294 17.36 -10.69 -1.20
C ARG A 294 18.38 -11.73 -1.62
N ASN A 295 18.97 -12.47 -0.67
CA ASN A 295 19.99 -13.48 -0.96
C ASN A 295 19.39 -14.85 -1.34
N GLY A 296 18.10 -15.04 -1.10
CA GLY A 296 17.37 -16.28 -1.31
C GLY A 296 16.37 -16.19 -2.45
N ILE A 297 15.11 -16.38 -2.09
CA ILE A 297 14.01 -16.66 -3.02
C ILE A 297 13.78 -15.52 -4.04
N TRP A 298 13.85 -14.27 -3.64
CA TRP A 298 13.66 -13.14 -4.56
C TRP A 298 14.70 -13.15 -5.69
N ARG A 299 15.98 -13.23 -5.34
CA ARG A 299 17.08 -13.28 -6.32
C ARG A 299 17.01 -14.51 -7.20
N ASN A 300 16.71 -15.68 -6.60
CA ASN A 300 16.79 -16.97 -7.28
C ASN A 300 15.60 -17.21 -8.21
N MET A 301 14.40 -16.73 -7.84
CA MET A 301 13.21 -16.79 -8.69
C MET A 301 13.13 -15.63 -9.71
N GLY A 302 14.06 -14.68 -9.66
CA GLY A 302 14.08 -13.59 -10.62
C GLY A 302 12.99 -12.55 -10.44
N GLY A 303 12.53 -12.32 -9.20
CA GLY A 303 11.48 -11.34 -8.88
C GLY A 303 11.87 -9.88 -9.03
N CYS A 304 13.02 -9.56 -9.65
CA CYS A 304 13.56 -8.22 -9.75
C CYS A 304 12.71 -7.30 -10.64
N LEU A 305 12.66 -6.02 -10.26
CA LEU A 305 12.02 -4.97 -11.04
C LEU A 305 12.93 -4.44 -12.14
N ALA A 306 12.37 -4.16 -13.32
CA ALA A 306 13.09 -3.48 -14.39
C ALA A 306 13.40 -2.01 -14.01
N PRO A 307 14.62 -1.49 -14.27
CA PRO A 307 15.00 -0.12 -13.91
C PRO A 307 14.08 0.96 -14.50
N MET A 308 13.59 0.76 -15.73
CA MET A 308 12.67 1.69 -16.35
C MET A 308 11.33 1.75 -15.59
N ASN A 309 10.78 0.61 -15.15
CA ASN A 309 9.55 0.59 -14.37
C ASN A 309 9.76 1.23 -12.98
N ALA A 310 10.95 1.05 -12.37
CA ALA A 310 11.31 1.76 -11.14
C ALA A 310 11.31 3.27 -11.34
N TYR A 311 11.89 3.75 -12.44
CA TYR A 311 11.91 5.18 -12.80
C TYR A 311 10.51 5.75 -13.01
N LEU A 312 9.65 5.07 -13.79
CA LEU A 312 8.26 5.48 -14.01
C LEU A 312 7.47 5.57 -12.69
N ASN A 313 7.70 4.62 -11.79
CA ASN A 313 7.10 4.69 -10.44
C ASN A 313 7.62 5.87 -9.62
N ILE A 314 8.90 6.20 -9.70
CA ILE A 314 9.46 7.38 -9.02
C ILE A 314 8.77 8.65 -9.49
N ILE A 315 8.61 8.82 -10.81
CA ILE A 315 7.89 9.97 -11.38
C ILE A 315 6.42 9.98 -10.92
N GLY A 316 5.74 8.83 -10.96
CA GLY A 316 4.36 8.72 -10.49
C GLY A 316 4.21 9.05 -9.00
N MET A 317 5.15 8.63 -8.16
CA MET A 317 5.15 8.92 -6.72
C MET A 317 5.17 10.41 -6.40
N GLU A 318 5.84 11.24 -7.19
CA GLU A 318 6.01 12.67 -6.90
C GLU A 318 4.66 13.41 -6.79
N THR A 319 3.61 12.88 -7.39
CA THR A 319 2.24 13.42 -7.31
C THR A 319 1.28 12.56 -6.50
N LEU A 320 1.77 11.53 -5.80
CA LEU A 320 0.92 10.56 -5.10
C LEU A 320 -0.05 11.24 -4.12
N GLY A 321 0.44 12.14 -3.27
CA GLY A 321 -0.39 12.84 -2.29
C GLY A 321 -1.51 13.65 -2.95
N LEU A 322 -1.18 14.41 -4.02
CA LEU A 322 -2.16 15.20 -4.77
C LEU A 322 -3.22 14.31 -5.44
N ARG A 323 -2.79 13.20 -6.04
CA ARG A 323 -3.71 12.26 -6.69
C ARG A 323 -4.61 11.57 -5.66
N MET A 324 -4.05 11.06 -4.58
CA MET A 324 -4.84 10.37 -3.52
C MET A 324 -5.87 11.31 -2.89
N GLU A 325 -5.50 12.56 -2.61
CA GLU A 325 -6.46 13.58 -2.13
C GLU A 325 -7.64 13.74 -3.10
N ARG A 326 -7.33 13.89 -4.39
CA ARG A 326 -8.34 14.13 -5.42
C ARG A 326 -9.24 12.90 -5.64
N VAL A 327 -8.65 11.71 -5.81
CA VAL A 327 -9.43 10.49 -6.10
C VAL A 327 -10.29 10.06 -4.92
N CYS A 328 -9.81 10.21 -3.67
CA CYS A 328 -10.61 9.89 -2.49
C CYS A 328 -11.79 10.86 -2.30
N ASN A 329 -11.55 12.16 -2.51
CA ASN A 329 -12.62 13.16 -2.48
C ASN A 329 -13.66 12.90 -3.60
N ASN A 330 -13.20 12.59 -4.80
CA ASN A 330 -14.09 12.25 -5.92
C ASN A 330 -14.91 10.98 -5.60
N ALA A 331 -14.26 9.92 -5.09
CA ALA A 331 -14.95 8.67 -4.76
C ALA A 331 -16.03 8.88 -3.69
N PHE A 332 -15.73 9.63 -2.63
CA PHE A 332 -16.69 9.93 -1.58
C PHE A 332 -17.87 10.73 -2.11
N ARG A 333 -17.63 11.80 -2.87
CA ARG A 333 -18.71 12.63 -3.44
C ARG A 333 -19.55 11.86 -4.47
N LEU A 334 -18.93 11.00 -5.28
CA LEU A 334 -19.66 10.13 -6.20
C LEU A 334 -20.53 9.11 -5.43
N ALA A 335 -19.98 8.46 -4.39
CA ALA A 335 -20.72 7.53 -3.56
C ALA A 335 -21.94 8.21 -2.90
N GLN A 336 -21.78 9.41 -2.31
CA GLN A 336 -22.87 10.18 -1.73
C GLN A 336 -23.95 10.60 -2.75
N ALA A 337 -23.56 10.86 -3.99
CA ALA A 337 -24.53 11.20 -5.04
C ALA A 337 -25.32 9.97 -5.47
N LEU A 338 -24.64 8.85 -5.70
CA LEU A 338 -25.24 7.60 -6.14
C LEU A 338 -26.13 6.93 -5.06
N GLU A 339 -25.77 7.06 -3.78
CA GLU A 339 -26.56 6.54 -2.65
C GLU A 339 -27.99 7.12 -2.60
N LYS A 340 -28.21 8.29 -3.22
CA LYS A 340 -29.51 8.97 -3.28
C LYS A 340 -30.37 8.54 -4.45
N LEU A 341 -29.81 7.78 -5.39
CA LEU A 341 -30.52 7.35 -6.60
C LEU A 341 -31.24 6.02 -6.34
N GLU A 342 -32.46 5.93 -6.84
CA GLU A 342 -33.21 4.67 -6.86
C GLU A 342 -32.64 3.69 -7.88
N GLY A 343 -32.79 2.40 -7.63
CA GLY A 343 -32.41 1.33 -8.55
C GLY A 343 -30.96 0.85 -8.47
N VAL A 344 -30.15 1.45 -7.59
CA VAL A 344 -28.79 0.98 -7.26
C VAL A 344 -28.55 1.03 -5.74
N SER A 345 -27.65 0.18 -5.23
CA SER A 345 -27.13 0.30 -3.88
C SER A 345 -25.62 0.52 -3.91
N VAL A 346 -25.10 1.35 -3.03
CA VAL A 346 -23.71 1.79 -3.02
C VAL A 346 -22.98 1.22 -1.82
N ASN A 347 -21.75 0.74 -2.04
CA ASN A 347 -20.85 0.36 -0.98
C ASN A 347 -19.56 1.20 -1.07
N TYR A 348 -19.27 1.94 -0.01
CA TYR A 348 -18.06 2.74 0.14
C TYR A 348 -17.74 2.92 1.63
N PRO A 349 -16.47 2.73 2.07
CA PRO A 349 -16.15 2.63 3.49
C PRO A 349 -16.53 3.86 4.34
N LEU A 350 -16.53 5.06 3.75
CA LEU A 350 -16.79 6.31 4.49
C LEU A 350 -18.26 6.79 4.42
N LEU A 351 -19.18 6.05 3.80
CA LEU A 351 -20.61 6.34 3.91
C LEU A 351 -21.11 6.04 5.33
N GLU A 352 -22.04 6.83 5.85
CA GLU A 352 -22.66 6.58 7.16
C GLU A 352 -23.40 5.24 7.22
N SER A 353 -23.89 4.76 6.07
CA SER A 353 -24.51 3.44 5.90
C SER A 353 -23.50 2.27 5.97
N SER A 354 -22.21 2.54 5.86
CA SER A 354 -21.18 1.50 5.88
C SER A 354 -20.90 0.98 7.30
N PRO A 355 -20.79 -0.35 7.48
CA PRO A 355 -20.37 -0.91 8.76
C PRO A 355 -18.92 -0.57 9.13
N TYR A 356 -18.15 -0.05 8.17
CA TYR A 356 -16.75 0.32 8.35
C TYR A 356 -16.53 1.83 8.53
N HIS A 357 -17.59 2.65 8.57
CA HIS A 357 -17.52 4.11 8.62
C HIS A 357 -16.55 4.62 9.71
N GLU A 358 -16.80 4.25 10.97
CA GLU A 358 -15.97 4.69 12.10
C GLU A 358 -14.51 4.25 11.99
N LEU A 359 -14.28 2.99 11.54
CA LEU A 359 -12.93 2.47 11.38
C LEU A 359 -12.20 3.15 10.23
N ALA A 360 -12.87 3.38 9.11
CA ALA A 360 -12.31 4.08 7.96
C ALA A 360 -11.96 5.52 8.32
N GLU A 361 -12.85 6.24 8.98
CA GLU A 361 -12.61 7.60 9.45
C GLU A 361 -11.37 7.67 10.36
N LYS A 362 -11.29 6.78 11.35
CA LYS A 362 -10.20 6.74 12.31
C LYS A 362 -8.87 6.28 11.71
N GLN A 363 -8.86 5.23 10.89
CA GLN A 363 -7.65 4.54 10.45
C GLN A 363 -7.13 5.03 9.10
N LEU A 364 -8.01 5.48 8.19
CA LEU A 364 -7.67 5.87 6.83
C LEU A 364 -7.57 7.40 6.64
N SER A 365 -7.12 8.11 7.66
CA SER A 365 -6.94 9.58 7.63
C SER A 365 -8.22 10.34 7.25
N GLY A 366 -9.39 9.89 7.72
CA GLY A 366 -10.68 10.50 7.38
C GLY A 366 -11.11 10.31 5.93
N LYS A 367 -10.60 9.29 5.24
CA LYS A 367 -10.88 8.98 3.83
C LYS A 367 -11.32 7.53 3.66
N GLY A 368 -12.04 7.22 2.58
CA GLY A 368 -12.56 5.87 2.30
C GLY A 368 -11.82 5.13 1.16
N GLY A 369 -10.73 5.71 0.64
CA GLY A 369 -10.07 5.21 -0.55
C GLY A 369 -10.69 5.71 -1.86
N ALA A 370 -10.29 5.13 -2.98
CA ALA A 370 -10.72 5.59 -4.30
C ALA A 370 -11.49 4.53 -5.09
N ILE A 371 -11.95 3.47 -4.43
CA ILE A 371 -12.80 2.44 -5.01
C ILE A 371 -14.16 2.50 -4.36
N LEU A 372 -15.21 2.43 -5.14
CA LEU A 372 -16.56 2.12 -4.68
C LEU A 372 -17.16 0.99 -5.49
N THR A 373 -18.15 0.31 -4.94
CA THR A 373 -18.94 -0.68 -5.69
C THR A 373 -20.41 -0.30 -5.62
N ILE A 374 -21.13 -0.62 -6.69
CA ILE A 374 -22.57 -0.49 -6.77
C ILE A 374 -23.19 -1.81 -7.18
N ARG A 375 -24.41 -2.07 -6.74
CA ARG A 375 -25.24 -3.17 -7.16
C ARG A 375 -26.41 -2.64 -7.98
N ALA A 376 -26.58 -3.18 -9.18
CA ALA A 376 -27.57 -2.70 -10.15
C ALA A 376 -28.85 -3.56 -10.21
N GLY A 377 -28.94 -4.61 -9.38
CA GLY A 377 -30.10 -5.50 -9.29
C GLY A 377 -30.06 -6.71 -10.22
N SER A 378 -29.37 -6.64 -11.37
CA SER A 378 -29.09 -7.78 -12.24
C SER A 378 -27.84 -7.54 -13.09
N LYS A 379 -27.32 -8.60 -13.69
CA LYS A 379 -26.17 -8.54 -14.61
C LYS A 379 -26.47 -7.68 -15.85
N GLU A 380 -27.67 -7.82 -16.41
CA GLU A 380 -28.09 -7.07 -17.57
C GLU A 380 -28.15 -5.57 -17.27
N ARG A 381 -28.69 -5.20 -16.10
CA ARG A 381 -28.73 -3.82 -15.64
C ARG A 381 -27.30 -3.28 -15.38
N ALA A 382 -26.43 -4.10 -14.78
CA ALA A 382 -25.02 -3.73 -14.57
C ALA A 382 -24.33 -3.45 -15.92
N TYR A 383 -24.55 -4.28 -16.93
CA TYR A 383 -24.00 -4.08 -18.27
C TYR A 383 -24.60 -2.86 -18.96
N LYS A 384 -25.94 -2.65 -18.86
CA LYS A 384 -26.62 -1.48 -19.42
C LYS A 384 -26.02 -0.20 -18.84
N LEU A 385 -25.84 -0.14 -17.50
CA LEU A 385 -25.24 0.99 -16.80
C LEU A 385 -23.78 1.22 -17.28
N ILE A 386 -22.94 0.20 -17.23
CA ILE A 386 -21.53 0.32 -17.66
C ILE A 386 -21.40 0.81 -19.10
N ASN A 387 -22.22 0.28 -20.02
CA ASN A 387 -22.18 0.61 -21.44
C ASN A 387 -22.76 2.01 -21.74
N HIS A 388 -23.53 2.59 -20.82
CA HIS A 388 -24.09 3.95 -20.96
C HIS A 388 -23.05 5.04 -20.61
N LEU A 389 -22.04 4.73 -19.79
CA LEU A 389 -21.03 5.68 -19.34
C LEU A 389 -20.18 6.22 -20.52
N LYS A 390 -19.97 7.53 -20.54
CA LYS A 390 -19.32 8.25 -21.65
C LYS A 390 -17.84 8.55 -21.40
N TYR A 391 -17.48 8.92 -20.15
CA TYR A 391 -16.12 9.34 -19.81
C TYR A 391 -15.30 8.23 -19.16
N VAL A 392 -15.95 7.25 -18.57
CA VAL A 392 -15.33 6.13 -17.85
C VAL A 392 -14.79 5.08 -18.82
N LYS A 393 -13.64 4.45 -18.47
CA LYS A 393 -13.06 3.38 -19.28
C LYS A 393 -13.38 2.01 -18.70
N ILE A 394 -13.81 1.08 -19.52
CA ILE A 394 -13.99 -0.34 -19.14
C ILE A 394 -12.59 -0.99 -19.15
N ALA A 395 -11.99 -1.15 -17.96
CA ALA A 395 -10.65 -1.71 -17.82
C ALA A 395 -10.44 -2.35 -16.45
N THR A 396 -9.70 -3.46 -16.43
CA THR A 396 -9.46 -4.27 -15.20
C THR A 396 -8.40 -3.70 -14.25
N ASN A 397 -8.05 -2.42 -14.38
CA ASN A 397 -7.08 -1.77 -13.52
C ASN A 397 -7.76 -1.00 -12.37
N ILE A 398 -6.95 -0.50 -11.41
CA ILE A 398 -7.31 0.46 -10.36
C ILE A 398 -6.17 1.46 -10.18
N GLY A 399 -6.46 2.61 -9.57
CA GLY A 399 -5.43 3.59 -9.21
C GLY A 399 -4.87 4.40 -10.38
N ASP A 400 -5.49 4.31 -11.54
CA ASP A 400 -5.22 5.17 -12.69
C ASP A 400 -5.77 6.58 -12.45
N VAL A 401 -5.19 7.58 -13.11
CA VAL A 401 -5.74 8.94 -13.10
C VAL A 401 -7.10 9.04 -13.78
N ARG A 402 -7.47 8.06 -14.60
CA ARG A 402 -8.77 7.94 -15.25
C ARG A 402 -9.70 7.08 -14.41
N THR A 403 -10.99 7.42 -14.41
CA THR A 403 -12.02 6.56 -13.81
C THR A 403 -12.20 5.29 -14.64
N LEU A 404 -12.11 4.15 -13.96
CA LEU A 404 -12.21 2.82 -14.56
C LEU A 404 -13.37 2.05 -13.96
N VAL A 405 -14.05 1.25 -14.79
CA VAL A 405 -15.20 0.43 -14.38
C VAL A 405 -15.05 -0.99 -14.90
N ILE A 406 -15.48 -1.95 -14.09
CA ILE A 406 -15.65 -3.36 -14.52
C ILE A 406 -16.86 -3.99 -13.86
N HIS A 407 -17.32 -5.11 -14.44
CA HIS A 407 -18.19 -6.08 -13.80
C HIS A 407 -17.33 -7.23 -13.24
N PRO A 408 -17.04 -7.29 -11.93
CA PRO A 408 -16.05 -8.22 -11.36
C PRO A 408 -16.39 -9.68 -11.62
N ALA A 409 -17.65 -10.07 -11.47
CA ALA A 409 -18.09 -11.46 -11.62
C ALA A 409 -17.78 -12.06 -13.01
N SER A 410 -17.88 -11.26 -14.07
CA SER A 410 -17.57 -11.72 -15.44
C SER A 410 -16.15 -11.43 -15.91
N THR A 411 -15.29 -10.92 -15.04
CA THR A 411 -13.90 -10.55 -15.38
C THR A 411 -12.91 -11.17 -14.39
N ILE A 412 -12.55 -10.46 -13.33
CA ILE A 412 -11.48 -10.86 -12.39
C ILE A 412 -11.87 -12.03 -11.48
N TYR A 413 -13.15 -12.43 -11.47
CA TYR A 413 -13.68 -13.59 -10.71
C TYR A 413 -14.34 -14.62 -11.60
N ILE A 414 -14.10 -14.60 -12.92
CA ILE A 414 -14.76 -15.49 -13.89
C ILE A 414 -14.52 -16.99 -13.61
N HIS A 415 -13.44 -17.33 -12.95
CA HIS A 415 -13.08 -18.71 -12.59
C HIS A 415 -13.41 -19.08 -11.13
N SER A 416 -13.96 -18.13 -10.35
CA SER A 416 -14.34 -18.35 -8.96
C SER A 416 -15.71 -19.02 -8.87
N THR A 417 -15.93 -19.83 -7.82
CA THR A 417 -17.25 -20.39 -7.54
C THR A 417 -18.21 -19.30 -7.03
N PRO A 418 -19.54 -19.49 -7.14
CA PRO A 418 -20.49 -18.53 -6.59
C PRO A 418 -20.29 -18.26 -5.10
N GLU A 419 -19.91 -19.29 -4.33
CA GLU A 419 -19.64 -19.18 -2.89
C GLU A 419 -18.40 -18.31 -2.63
N ALA A 420 -17.31 -18.56 -3.36
CA ALA A 420 -16.07 -17.75 -3.25
C ALA A 420 -16.30 -16.30 -3.69
N MET A 421 -17.11 -16.07 -4.73
CA MET A 421 -17.51 -14.73 -5.13
C MET A 421 -18.29 -14.02 -4.03
N ALA A 422 -19.27 -14.69 -3.40
CA ALA A 422 -20.08 -14.11 -2.34
C ALA A 422 -19.21 -13.76 -1.10
N GLU A 423 -18.26 -14.61 -0.73
CA GLU A 423 -17.30 -14.33 0.34
C GLU A 423 -16.39 -13.12 0.02
N ALA A 424 -16.04 -12.94 -1.25
CA ALA A 424 -15.30 -11.78 -1.74
C ALA A 424 -16.18 -10.53 -1.95
N GLY A 425 -17.48 -10.60 -1.61
CA GLY A 425 -18.44 -9.49 -1.81
C GLY A 425 -18.77 -9.21 -3.27
N VAL A 426 -18.64 -10.22 -4.15
CA VAL A 426 -18.90 -10.12 -5.58
C VAL A 426 -20.20 -10.85 -5.92
N TYR A 427 -21.10 -10.16 -6.59
CA TYR A 427 -22.38 -10.68 -7.04
C TYR A 427 -22.59 -10.39 -8.54
N ASP A 428 -23.53 -11.08 -9.18
CA ASP A 428 -23.82 -10.93 -10.62
C ASP A 428 -24.26 -9.53 -11.05
N ASP A 429 -24.63 -8.68 -10.10
CA ASP A 429 -25.03 -7.28 -10.34
C ASP A 429 -24.01 -6.26 -9.84
N THR A 430 -22.84 -6.73 -9.39
CA THR A 430 -21.79 -5.85 -8.83
C THR A 430 -21.03 -5.13 -9.94
N ILE A 431 -20.90 -3.82 -9.79
CA ILE A 431 -20.03 -2.97 -10.61
C ILE A 431 -18.94 -2.39 -9.68
N ARG A 432 -17.67 -2.54 -10.04
CA ARG A 432 -16.55 -1.90 -9.33
C ARG A 432 -16.10 -0.66 -10.10
N ILE A 433 -15.97 0.44 -9.40
CA ILE A 433 -15.54 1.73 -9.92
C ILE A 433 -14.25 2.12 -9.21
N SER A 434 -13.17 2.32 -9.98
CA SER A 434 -11.92 2.93 -9.51
C SER A 434 -11.90 4.38 -9.98
N VAL A 435 -12.11 5.31 -9.05
CA VAL A 435 -12.35 6.72 -9.36
C VAL A 435 -11.06 7.45 -9.66
N GLY A 436 -11.06 8.24 -10.72
CA GLY A 436 -9.95 9.05 -11.19
C GLY A 436 -9.99 10.51 -10.73
N ILE A 437 -9.17 11.34 -11.39
CA ILE A 437 -8.99 12.75 -11.03
C ILE A 437 -9.87 13.71 -11.83
N GLU A 438 -10.80 13.21 -12.63
CA GLU A 438 -11.72 14.02 -13.46
C GLU A 438 -12.49 15.02 -12.59
N ASP A 439 -13.15 15.99 -13.22
CA ASP A 439 -14.08 16.85 -12.50
C ASP A 439 -15.26 16.03 -11.97
N ILE A 440 -15.47 16.11 -10.65
CA ILE A 440 -16.47 15.31 -9.98
C ILE A 440 -17.91 15.58 -10.47
N LYS A 441 -18.17 16.80 -10.96
CA LYS A 441 -19.49 17.15 -11.51
C LYS A 441 -19.79 16.33 -12.77
N ASP A 442 -18.80 16.16 -13.62
CA ASP A 442 -18.92 15.40 -14.85
C ASP A 442 -19.12 13.91 -14.56
N LEU A 443 -18.37 13.37 -13.58
CA LEU A 443 -18.56 11.98 -13.13
C LEU A 443 -19.95 11.76 -12.52
N ILE A 444 -20.41 12.65 -11.62
CA ILE A 444 -21.74 12.53 -11.02
C ILE A 444 -22.82 12.58 -12.09
N GLN A 445 -22.71 13.50 -13.06
CA GLN A 445 -23.68 13.59 -14.15
C GLN A 445 -23.68 12.31 -14.99
N ASP A 446 -22.52 11.81 -15.44
CA ASP A 446 -22.37 10.63 -16.28
C ASP A 446 -22.97 9.38 -15.60
N PHE A 447 -22.67 9.16 -14.31
CA PHE A 447 -23.24 8.05 -13.55
C PHE A 447 -24.73 8.23 -13.24
N THR A 448 -25.22 9.45 -13.00
CA THR A 448 -26.64 9.71 -12.77
C THR A 448 -27.43 9.39 -14.03
N GLU A 449 -27.03 9.90 -15.21
CA GLU A 449 -27.66 9.60 -16.49
C GLU A 449 -27.67 8.08 -16.78
N ALA A 450 -26.55 7.39 -16.45
CA ALA A 450 -26.46 5.94 -16.62
C ALA A 450 -27.40 5.16 -15.70
N VAL A 451 -27.61 5.59 -14.44
CA VAL A 451 -28.57 4.99 -13.51
C VAL A 451 -30.01 5.27 -13.94
N GLU A 452 -30.32 6.50 -14.31
CA GLU A 452 -31.67 6.89 -14.78
C GLU A 452 -32.08 6.11 -16.03
N SER A 453 -31.15 5.82 -16.95
CA SER A 453 -31.42 4.99 -18.13
C SER A 453 -31.87 3.58 -17.81
N LEU A 454 -31.68 3.08 -16.59
CA LEU A 454 -32.16 1.77 -16.16
C LEU A 454 -33.67 1.70 -15.96
N GLY A 455 -34.34 2.87 -15.76
CA GLY A 455 -35.78 2.98 -15.58
C GLY A 455 -36.57 3.20 -16.89
N GLU A 456 -35.89 3.38 -18.00
CA GLU A 456 -36.51 3.59 -19.33
C GLU A 456 -36.73 2.25 -20.03
N GLU A 457 -37.67 1.41 -19.55
CA GLU A 457 -38.21 0.22 -20.25
C GLU A 457 -39.66 0.42 -20.63
#